data_798f49faa1b389ac8041a42d0b19d541
#
_entry.id   798f49faa1b389ac8041a42d0b19d541
#
_cell.length_a   1.000
_cell.length_b   1.000
_cell.length_c   1.000
_cell.angle_alpha   90.00
_cell.angle_beta   90.00
_cell.angle_gamma   90.00
#
_symmetry.space_group_name_H-M   'P 1'
#
loop_
_entity.id
_entity.type
_entity.pdbx_description
1 polymer ?
#
loop_
_entity_poly.entity_id
_entity_poly.type
_entity_poly.pdbx_seq_one_letter_code
_entity_poly.pdbx_strand_id
1 'polypeptide(L)'
;MPPPLRVLLAGATGWAGSALARGIAAAPDLELVGAVSRKHAGTSLGAAIREPRLKAPVRASVAEALRIPADVFFEYTRPEVAKAHVLAALGAGLHVVVGTSGLTDEDYGEIDRAARGAKRGVLAVGNFALTVVVLEKAAEMAARLLPQYEIIDSAHDDKPDAPSGTARQLARRLGDIRRPTLAVPLAETKGPIEARGATVNGVQVHSVRLPGYVIGLEVVFGLPDERLHLRHESGSGAGPYVQGALLAIRKVGGLVGLHRGLGEVIDWTGSGT
;
A
#
# COMPACT_ATOMS: atom_id res chain seq x y z
N MET A 1 -8.56 20.47 -21.74
CA MET A 1 -8.26 19.55 -20.62
C MET A 1 -7.11 20.16 -19.81
N PRO A 2 -7.09 20.03 -18.49
CA PRO A 2 -5.92 20.45 -17.71
C PRO A 2 -4.66 19.68 -18.17
N PRO A 3 -3.47 20.25 -17.98
CA PRO A 3 -2.24 19.53 -18.31
C PRO A 3 -2.11 18.25 -17.45
N PRO A 4 -1.47 17.20 -17.96
CA PRO A 4 -1.28 15.98 -17.20
C PRO A 4 -0.41 16.20 -15.95
N LEU A 5 -0.70 15.48 -14.86
CA LEU A 5 0.15 15.47 -13.68
C LEU A 5 1.48 14.81 -14.00
N ARG A 6 2.57 15.51 -13.72
CA ARG A 6 3.93 15.05 -13.98
C ARG A 6 4.44 14.23 -12.80
N VAL A 7 4.85 12.99 -13.08
CA VAL A 7 5.25 12.02 -12.07
C VAL A 7 6.72 11.66 -12.20
N LEU A 8 7.46 11.72 -11.08
CA LEU A 8 8.77 11.08 -10.92
C LEU A 8 8.60 9.77 -10.17
N LEU A 9 9.18 8.69 -10.68
CA LEU A 9 9.05 7.36 -10.08
C LEU A 9 10.41 6.80 -9.66
N ALA A 10 10.63 6.67 -8.36
CA ALA A 10 11.76 5.93 -7.82
C ALA A 10 11.43 4.44 -7.71
N GLY A 11 12.37 3.57 -8.12
CA GLY A 11 12.15 2.13 -8.19
C GLY A 11 11.43 1.67 -9.46
N ALA A 12 11.37 2.49 -10.51
CA ALA A 12 10.65 2.24 -11.76
C ALA A 12 11.05 0.95 -12.51
N THR A 13 12.23 0.40 -12.23
CA THR A 13 12.73 -0.83 -12.87
C THR A 13 12.47 -2.10 -12.03
N GLY A 14 11.89 -1.95 -10.84
CA GLY A 14 11.47 -3.05 -9.98
C GLY A 14 10.18 -3.72 -10.46
N TRP A 15 9.81 -4.83 -9.81
CA TRP A 15 8.60 -5.60 -10.13
C TRP A 15 7.33 -4.75 -10.13
N ALA A 16 7.01 -4.08 -9.04
CA ALA A 16 5.84 -3.21 -8.95
C ALA A 16 6.03 -1.87 -9.69
N GLY A 17 7.23 -1.28 -9.61
CA GLY A 17 7.52 0.00 -10.26
C GLY A 17 7.41 -0.06 -11.79
N SER A 18 7.81 -1.16 -12.42
CA SER A 18 7.67 -1.33 -13.86
C SER A 18 6.22 -1.47 -14.32
N ALA A 19 5.38 -2.13 -13.52
CA ALA A 19 3.95 -2.19 -13.78
C ALA A 19 3.28 -0.81 -13.62
N LEU A 20 3.64 -0.07 -12.57
CA LEU A 20 3.16 1.29 -12.37
C LEU A 20 3.60 2.23 -13.50
N ALA A 21 4.85 2.14 -13.95
CA ALA A 21 5.34 2.95 -15.07
C ALA A 21 4.50 2.75 -16.34
N ARG A 22 4.13 1.50 -16.65
CA ARG A 22 3.22 1.19 -17.77
C ARG A 22 1.83 1.75 -17.54
N GLY A 23 1.32 1.65 -16.30
CA GLY A 23 0.03 2.21 -15.91
C GLY A 23 -0.03 3.73 -16.07
N ILE A 24 1.01 4.46 -15.63
CA ILE A 24 1.11 5.91 -15.81
C ILE A 24 1.13 6.26 -17.30
N ALA A 25 1.92 5.54 -18.11
CA ALA A 25 2.00 5.80 -19.55
C ALA A 25 0.68 5.52 -20.30
N ALA A 26 -0.19 4.69 -19.75
CA ALA A 26 -1.51 4.39 -20.33
C ALA A 26 -2.61 5.38 -19.86
N ALA A 27 -2.34 6.19 -18.84
CA ALA A 27 -3.29 7.15 -18.28
C ALA A 27 -3.12 8.52 -18.94
N PRO A 28 -4.14 9.05 -19.67
CA PRO A 28 -4.00 10.28 -20.45
C PRO A 28 -3.84 11.56 -19.61
N ASP A 29 -4.19 11.49 -18.34
CA ASP A 29 -4.11 12.57 -17.36
C ASP A 29 -2.80 12.56 -16.54
N LEU A 30 -1.89 11.62 -16.82
CA LEU A 30 -0.62 11.46 -16.12
C LEU A 30 0.54 11.45 -17.12
N GLU A 31 1.69 11.98 -16.71
CA GLU A 31 2.93 11.95 -17.50
C GLU A 31 4.09 11.46 -16.63
N LEU A 32 4.76 10.38 -17.04
CA LEU A 32 5.99 9.93 -16.40
C LEU A 32 7.17 10.73 -16.95
N VAL A 33 7.62 11.75 -16.22
CA VAL A 33 8.67 12.68 -16.65
C VAL A 33 10.09 12.23 -16.31
N GLY A 34 10.24 11.30 -15.36
CA GLY A 34 11.54 10.75 -15.00
C GLY A 34 11.46 9.55 -14.06
N ALA A 35 12.51 8.78 -14.03
CA ALA A 35 12.65 7.59 -13.21
C ALA A 35 13.99 7.56 -12.47
N VAL A 36 14.05 6.85 -11.33
CA VAL A 36 15.30 6.66 -10.60
C VAL A 36 15.66 5.18 -10.57
N SER A 37 16.86 4.85 -11.06
CA SER A 37 17.45 3.52 -10.96
C SER A 37 18.96 3.63 -11.13
N ARG A 38 19.76 3.20 -10.15
CA ARG A 38 21.22 3.20 -10.25
C ARG A 38 21.73 2.33 -11.38
N LYS A 39 21.12 1.15 -11.57
CA LYS A 39 21.55 0.16 -12.56
C LYS A 39 21.33 0.61 -14.02
N HIS A 40 20.33 1.46 -14.27
CA HIS A 40 19.89 1.85 -15.61
C HIS A 40 20.05 3.37 -15.87
N ALA A 41 20.84 4.07 -15.04
CA ALA A 41 21.09 5.49 -15.20
C ALA A 41 21.66 5.84 -16.58
N GLY A 42 21.24 6.98 -17.11
CA GLY A 42 21.68 7.46 -18.43
C GLY A 42 20.92 6.86 -19.62
N THR A 43 19.97 5.94 -19.38
CA THR A 43 19.11 5.38 -20.43
C THR A 43 17.69 5.93 -20.36
N SER A 44 16.84 5.60 -21.35
CA SER A 44 15.39 5.78 -21.20
C SER A 44 14.79 4.63 -20.39
N LEU A 45 13.71 4.89 -19.66
CA LEU A 45 13.00 3.83 -18.93
C LEU A 45 12.51 2.74 -19.87
N GLY A 46 12.09 3.10 -21.08
CA GLY A 46 11.66 2.15 -22.09
C GLY A 46 12.73 1.14 -22.51
N ALA A 47 13.98 1.59 -22.60
CA ALA A 47 15.11 0.67 -22.84
C ALA A 47 15.34 -0.24 -21.59
N ALA A 48 15.20 0.31 -20.38
CA ALA A 48 15.45 -0.43 -19.15
C ALA A 48 14.43 -1.54 -18.88
N ILE A 49 13.14 -1.34 -19.22
CA ILE A 49 12.05 -2.29 -18.91
C ILE A 49 11.38 -2.90 -20.17
N ARG A 50 12.01 -2.74 -21.35
CA ARG A 50 11.53 -3.24 -22.64
C ARG A 50 10.13 -2.76 -23.03
N GLU A 51 9.89 -1.45 -22.85
CA GLU A 51 8.64 -0.76 -23.22
C GLU A 51 8.99 0.52 -24.03
N PRO A 52 9.17 0.44 -25.34
CA PRO A 52 9.71 1.54 -26.18
C PRO A 52 8.94 2.85 -26.11
N ARG A 53 7.66 2.81 -25.70
CA ARG A 53 6.82 4.01 -25.56
C ARG A 53 7.22 4.89 -24.36
N LEU A 54 7.90 4.34 -23.36
CA LEU A 54 8.35 5.07 -22.19
C LEU A 54 9.67 5.82 -22.48
N LYS A 55 9.57 7.11 -22.72
CA LYS A 55 10.72 7.97 -23.04
C LYS A 55 11.37 8.63 -21.83
N ALA A 56 10.76 8.52 -20.64
CA ALA A 56 11.26 9.12 -19.40
C ALA A 56 12.73 8.77 -19.15
N PRO A 57 13.61 9.75 -18.86
CA PRO A 57 15.01 9.49 -18.57
C PRO A 57 15.17 8.81 -17.21
N VAL A 58 16.10 7.88 -17.12
CA VAL A 58 16.50 7.24 -15.86
C VAL A 58 17.70 7.96 -15.28
N ARG A 59 17.57 8.43 -14.03
CA ARG A 59 18.62 9.10 -13.26
C ARG A 59 19.22 8.15 -12.23
N ALA A 60 20.47 8.41 -11.86
CA ALA A 60 21.18 7.58 -10.87
C ALA A 60 20.70 7.82 -9.44
N SER A 61 20.23 9.04 -9.16
CA SER A 61 19.80 9.46 -7.82
C SER A 61 18.51 10.27 -7.84
N VAL A 62 17.86 10.35 -6.68
CA VAL A 62 16.69 11.22 -6.48
C VAL A 62 17.08 12.67 -6.66
N ALA A 63 18.25 13.09 -6.16
CA ALA A 63 18.73 14.46 -6.31
C ALA A 63 18.88 14.90 -7.79
N GLU A 64 19.29 13.98 -8.67
CA GLU A 64 19.33 14.25 -10.11
C GLU A 64 17.93 14.27 -10.73
N ALA A 65 17.05 13.36 -10.33
CA ALA A 65 15.68 13.29 -10.83
C ALA A 65 14.86 14.53 -10.44
N LEU A 66 15.03 15.05 -9.22
CA LEU A 66 14.34 16.26 -8.74
C LEU A 66 14.69 17.55 -9.48
N ARG A 67 15.69 17.53 -10.38
CA ARG A 67 15.95 18.64 -11.31
C ARG A 67 14.94 18.67 -12.47
N ILE A 68 14.19 17.60 -12.67
CA ILE A 68 13.13 17.51 -13.67
C ILE A 68 11.85 18.08 -13.04
N PRO A 69 11.20 19.07 -13.66
CA PRO A 69 9.94 19.61 -13.14
C PRO A 69 8.87 18.51 -13.03
N ALA A 70 8.29 18.35 -11.85
CA ALA A 70 7.26 17.35 -11.57
C ALA A 70 6.27 17.87 -10.50
N ASP A 71 5.15 17.20 -10.37
CA ASP A 71 4.10 17.52 -9.41
C ASP A 71 4.02 16.48 -8.29
N VAL A 72 4.30 15.21 -8.62
CA VAL A 72 4.24 14.08 -7.69
C VAL A 72 5.51 13.24 -7.79
N PHE A 73 6.06 12.90 -6.64
CA PHE A 73 7.12 11.91 -6.49
C PHE A 73 6.55 10.62 -5.92
N PHE A 74 6.75 9.49 -6.62
CA PHE A 74 6.34 8.18 -6.17
C PHE A 74 7.55 7.38 -5.69
N GLU A 75 7.58 7.07 -4.39
CA GLU A 75 8.62 6.29 -3.73
C GLU A 75 8.26 4.81 -3.68
N TYR A 76 9.01 3.98 -4.42
CA TYR A 76 8.77 2.53 -4.51
C TYR A 76 10.10 1.75 -4.51
N THR A 77 10.98 2.07 -3.56
CA THR A 77 12.34 1.48 -3.52
C THR A 77 12.50 0.52 -2.34
N ARG A 78 13.26 0.94 -1.31
CA ARG A 78 13.60 0.14 -0.13
C ARG A 78 13.50 1.02 1.12
N PRO A 79 13.18 0.43 2.31
CA PRO A 79 13.00 1.18 3.54
C PRO A 79 14.22 2.01 3.95
N GLU A 80 15.45 1.52 3.71
CA GLU A 80 16.69 2.17 4.13
C GLU A 80 16.92 3.53 3.49
N VAL A 81 16.31 3.79 2.32
CA VAL A 81 16.48 5.04 1.57
C VAL A 81 15.18 5.84 1.43
N ALA A 82 14.04 5.21 1.68
CA ALA A 82 12.73 5.79 1.40
C ALA A 82 12.50 7.12 2.15
N LYS A 83 12.83 7.20 3.46
CA LYS A 83 12.69 8.46 4.23
C LYS A 83 13.49 9.60 3.60
N ALA A 84 14.76 9.36 3.28
CA ALA A 84 15.61 10.39 2.67
C ALA A 84 15.06 10.87 1.31
N HIS A 85 14.54 9.96 0.50
CA HIS A 85 13.92 10.30 -0.79
C HIS A 85 12.67 11.15 -0.61
N VAL A 86 11.79 10.77 0.35
CA VAL A 86 10.56 11.52 0.66
C VAL A 86 10.88 12.93 1.12
N LEU A 87 11.82 13.09 2.07
CA LEU A 87 12.22 14.40 2.58
C LEU A 87 12.83 15.27 1.48
N ALA A 88 13.66 14.70 0.60
CA ALA A 88 14.22 15.42 -0.54
C ALA A 88 13.13 15.89 -1.52
N ALA A 89 12.14 15.06 -1.82
CA ALA A 89 11.02 15.40 -2.70
C ALA A 89 10.14 16.51 -2.09
N LEU A 90 9.85 16.45 -0.79
CA LEU A 90 9.14 17.51 -0.07
C LEU A 90 9.91 18.83 -0.08
N GLY A 91 11.25 18.77 0.12
CA GLY A 91 12.13 19.95 0.02
C GLY A 91 12.15 20.58 -1.38
N ALA A 92 11.92 19.78 -2.43
CA ALA A 92 11.74 20.24 -3.80
C ALA A 92 10.29 20.70 -4.12
N GLY A 93 9.38 20.65 -3.14
CA GLY A 93 8.00 21.13 -3.25
C GLY A 93 7.05 20.17 -3.95
N LEU A 94 7.35 18.87 -4.05
CA LEU A 94 6.49 17.87 -4.65
C LEU A 94 5.55 17.25 -3.61
N HIS A 95 4.37 16.80 -4.06
CA HIS A 95 3.56 15.85 -3.32
C HIS A 95 4.18 14.45 -3.42
N VAL A 96 3.96 13.59 -2.41
CA VAL A 96 4.64 12.29 -2.36
C VAL A 96 3.67 11.14 -2.12
N VAL A 97 3.79 10.09 -2.92
CA VAL A 97 3.16 8.79 -2.65
C VAL A 97 4.26 7.81 -2.23
N VAL A 98 4.07 7.13 -1.11
CA VAL A 98 5.03 6.16 -0.57
C VAL A 98 4.42 4.76 -0.64
N GLY A 99 5.00 3.89 -1.47
CA GLY A 99 4.63 2.48 -1.57
C GLY A 99 5.65 1.55 -0.90
N THR A 100 6.78 2.10 -0.44
CA THR A 100 7.80 1.34 0.28
C THR A 100 7.35 1.07 1.71
N SER A 101 7.29 -0.19 2.11
CA SER A 101 7.00 -0.62 3.48
C SER A 101 8.26 -0.59 4.36
N GLY A 102 8.08 -0.64 5.69
CA GLY A 102 9.19 -0.78 6.64
C GLY A 102 9.68 0.54 7.26
N LEU A 103 9.06 1.67 6.96
CA LEU A 103 9.27 2.93 7.69
C LEU A 103 8.72 2.79 9.12
N THR A 104 9.44 3.36 10.08
CA THR A 104 9.05 3.39 11.50
C THR A 104 8.06 4.51 11.78
N ASP A 105 7.41 4.48 12.94
CA ASP A 105 6.51 5.57 13.37
C ASP A 105 7.29 6.88 13.60
N GLU A 106 8.57 6.82 13.98
CA GLU A 106 9.46 7.96 14.07
C GLU A 106 9.72 8.58 12.68
N ASP A 107 10.02 7.74 11.68
CA ASP A 107 10.18 8.17 10.28
C ASP A 107 8.92 8.87 9.76
N TYR A 108 7.75 8.30 10.04
CA TYR A 108 6.47 8.90 9.69
C TYR A 108 6.24 10.24 10.40
N GLY A 109 6.66 10.36 11.67
CA GLY A 109 6.59 11.63 12.40
C GLY A 109 7.46 12.74 11.79
N GLU A 110 8.67 12.41 11.33
CA GLU A 110 9.55 13.36 10.62
C GLU A 110 8.96 13.76 9.26
N ILE A 111 8.45 12.79 8.50
CA ILE A 111 7.79 13.01 7.20
C ILE A 111 6.58 13.93 7.36
N ASP A 112 5.73 13.71 8.38
CA ASP A 112 4.54 14.55 8.60
C ASP A 112 4.92 16.00 8.89
N ARG A 113 5.92 16.22 9.77
CA ARG A 113 6.40 17.59 10.07
C ARG A 113 6.93 18.28 8.80
N ALA A 114 7.73 17.59 7.99
CA ALA A 114 8.26 18.11 6.74
C ALA A 114 7.15 18.41 5.73
N ALA A 115 6.17 17.51 5.57
CA ALA A 115 5.05 17.66 4.66
C ALA A 115 4.17 18.86 5.03
N ARG A 116 3.85 19.05 6.32
CA ARG A 116 3.10 20.21 6.82
C ARG A 116 3.87 21.51 6.62
N GLY A 117 5.17 21.51 6.91
CA GLY A 117 6.05 22.68 6.69
C GLY A 117 6.11 23.10 5.23
N ALA A 118 6.17 22.13 4.31
CA ALA A 118 6.15 22.36 2.87
C ALA A 118 4.75 22.63 2.30
N LYS A 119 3.68 22.46 3.08
CA LYS A 119 2.26 22.48 2.63
C LYS A 119 2.03 21.49 1.49
N ARG A 120 2.54 20.28 1.63
CA ARG A 120 2.41 19.18 0.65
C ARG A 120 1.76 17.96 1.29
N GLY A 121 1.06 17.17 0.47
CA GLY A 121 0.50 15.89 0.87
C GLY A 121 1.53 14.77 0.72
N VAL A 122 1.54 13.88 1.70
CA VAL A 122 2.19 12.58 1.61
C VAL A 122 1.15 11.51 1.86
N LEU A 123 1.03 10.54 0.96
CA LEU A 123 0.16 9.39 1.12
C LEU A 123 1.00 8.12 1.18
N ALA A 124 1.11 7.53 2.36
CA ALA A 124 1.82 6.28 2.58
C ALA A 124 0.84 5.10 2.51
N VAL A 125 1.06 4.16 1.59
CA VAL A 125 0.14 3.06 1.28
C VAL A 125 0.88 1.73 1.35
N GLY A 126 0.50 0.88 2.29
CA GLY A 126 1.07 -0.47 2.44
C GLY A 126 0.56 -1.47 1.40
N ASN A 127 -0.62 -1.24 0.84
CA ASN A 127 -1.20 -2.06 -0.22
C ASN A 127 -2.08 -1.20 -1.15
N PHE A 128 -1.77 -1.20 -2.45
CA PHE A 128 -2.51 -0.45 -3.46
C PHE A 128 -3.65 -1.25 -4.12
N ALA A 129 -3.86 -2.52 -3.79
CA ALA A 129 -4.94 -3.30 -4.36
C ALA A 129 -6.29 -2.76 -3.88
N LEU A 130 -7.10 -2.19 -4.78
CA LEU A 130 -8.39 -1.58 -4.43
C LEU A 130 -9.33 -2.57 -3.75
N THR A 131 -9.29 -3.84 -4.15
CA THR A 131 -10.12 -4.90 -3.53
C THR A 131 -9.73 -5.18 -2.07
N VAL A 132 -8.44 -5.05 -1.71
CA VAL A 132 -8.01 -5.11 -0.29
C VAL A 132 -8.54 -3.92 0.48
N VAL A 133 -8.47 -2.71 -0.09
CA VAL A 133 -8.95 -1.48 0.56
C VAL A 133 -10.46 -1.54 0.82
N VAL A 134 -11.23 -2.07 -0.16
CA VAL A 134 -12.68 -2.30 0.00
C VAL A 134 -12.95 -3.35 1.08
N LEU A 135 -12.20 -4.46 1.09
CA LEU A 135 -12.31 -5.49 2.12
C LEU A 135 -12.02 -4.90 3.52
N GLU A 136 -10.92 -4.15 3.67
CA GLU A 136 -10.56 -3.51 4.93
C GLU A 136 -11.68 -2.59 5.44
N LYS A 137 -12.24 -1.76 4.56
CA LYS A 137 -13.34 -0.85 4.91
C LYS A 137 -14.61 -1.59 5.30
N ALA A 138 -14.98 -2.63 4.55
CA ALA A 138 -16.14 -3.47 4.87
C ALA A 138 -15.94 -4.21 6.22
N ALA A 139 -14.72 -4.71 6.47
CA ALA A 139 -14.39 -5.36 7.74
C ALA A 139 -14.47 -4.39 8.93
N GLU A 140 -14.01 -3.14 8.78
CA GLU A 140 -14.17 -2.10 9.80
C GLU A 140 -15.64 -1.81 10.12
N MET A 141 -16.49 -1.74 9.09
CA MET A 141 -17.93 -1.55 9.27
C MET A 141 -18.55 -2.75 9.98
N ALA A 142 -18.20 -3.97 9.56
CA ALA A 142 -18.69 -5.21 10.17
C ALA A 142 -18.25 -5.34 11.64
N ALA A 143 -17.00 -5.04 11.97
CA ALA A 143 -16.47 -5.12 13.34
C ALA A 143 -17.19 -4.20 14.33
N ARG A 144 -17.79 -3.10 13.87
CA ARG A 144 -18.64 -2.24 14.73
C ARG A 144 -19.92 -2.91 15.18
N LEU A 145 -20.43 -3.84 14.38
CA LEU A 145 -21.72 -4.51 14.59
C LEU A 145 -21.54 -5.94 15.12
N LEU A 146 -20.57 -6.68 14.56
CA LEU A 146 -20.39 -8.12 14.76
C LEU A 146 -19.26 -8.39 15.76
N PRO A 147 -19.55 -8.97 16.93
CA PRO A 147 -18.57 -9.08 18.01
C PRO A 147 -17.62 -10.26 17.89
N GLN A 148 -17.82 -11.18 16.95
CA GLN A 148 -16.99 -12.38 16.77
C GLN A 148 -16.45 -12.44 15.36
N TYR A 149 -15.12 -12.44 15.24
CA TYR A 149 -14.44 -12.57 13.95
C TYR A 149 -12.99 -13.03 14.11
N GLU A 150 -12.46 -13.63 13.07
CA GLU A 150 -11.07 -14.05 12.95
C GLU A 150 -10.54 -13.71 11.54
N ILE A 151 -9.22 -13.65 11.39
CA ILE A 151 -8.55 -13.33 10.11
C ILE A 151 -7.79 -14.55 9.62
N ILE A 152 -7.86 -14.83 8.31
CA ILE A 152 -7.08 -15.85 7.62
C ILE A 152 -6.17 -15.14 6.60
N ASP A 153 -4.86 -15.38 6.72
CA ASP A 153 -3.79 -14.82 5.90
C ASP A 153 -3.12 -15.94 5.10
N SER A 154 -3.32 -15.93 3.80
CA SER A 154 -2.79 -16.97 2.90
C SER A 154 -1.73 -16.39 1.97
N ALA A 155 -0.62 -17.11 1.79
CA ALA A 155 0.42 -16.72 0.85
C ALA A 155 1.18 -17.96 0.34
N HIS A 156 2.09 -17.73 -0.64
CA HIS A 156 2.98 -18.76 -1.16
C HIS A 156 3.88 -19.33 -0.04
N ASP A 157 4.36 -20.53 -0.27
CA ASP A 157 5.06 -21.35 0.72
C ASP A 157 6.42 -20.80 1.16
N ASP A 158 7.10 -20.02 0.31
CA ASP A 158 8.40 -19.40 0.59
C ASP A 158 8.31 -18.01 1.25
N LYS A 159 7.09 -17.52 1.57
CA LYS A 159 6.92 -16.25 2.28
C LYS A 159 7.24 -16.40 3.78
N PRO A 160 8.33 -15.76 4.28
CA PRO A 160 8.82 -16.02 5.63
C PRO A 160 8.02 -15.35 6.74
N ASP A 161 7.32 -14.23 6.46
CA ASP A 161 6.53 -13.55 7.48
C ASP A 161 5.14 -14.18 7.64
N ALA A 162 4.79 -14.51 8.87
CA ALA A 162 3.49 -15.05 9.29
C ALA A 162 3.12 -14.49 10.68
N PRO A 163 1.97 -13.80 10.80
CA PRO A 163 1.10 -13.30 9.74
C PRO A 163 1.77 -12.24 8.86
N SER A 164 1.22 -12.02 7.64
CA SER A 164 1.70 -10.99 6.72
C SER A 164 1.56 -9.57 7.31
N GLY A 165 2.31 -8.61 6.77
CA GLY A 165 2.20 -7.21 7.17
C GLY A 165 0.78 -6.66 7.05
N THR A 166 0.08 -6.98 5.96
CA THR A 166 -1.31 -6.57 5.71
C THR A 166 -2.25 -7.17 6.76
N ALA A 167 -2.13 -8.48 7.05
CA ALA A 167 -2.97 -9.14 8.05
C ALA A 167 -2.74 -8.57 9.46
N ARG A 168 -1.47 -8.32 9.84
CA ARG A 168 -1.15 -7.69 11.13
C ARG A 168 -1.71 -6.27 11.24
N GLN A 169 -1.62 -5.48 10.17
CA GLN A 169 -2.16 -4.12 10.15
C GLN A 169 -3.68 -4.13 10.28
N LEU A 170 -4.37 -4.99 9.52
CA LEU A 170 -5.82 -5.14 9.60
C LEU A 170 -6.25 -5.59 11.01
N ALA A 171 -5.59 -6.60 11.58
CA ALA A 171 -5.91 -7.08 12.93
C ALA A 171 -5.78 -5.99 13.99
N ARG A 172 -4.73 -5.14 13.92
CA ARG A 172 -4.59 -3.99 14.82
C ARG A 172 -5.74 -3.02 14.68
N ARG A 173 -6.08 -2.62 13.45
CA ARG A 173 -7.17 -1.67 13.17
C ARG A 173 -8.53 -2.20 13.63
N LEU A 174 -8.83 -3.46 13.34
CA LEU A 174 -10.09 -4.06 13.79
C LEU A 174 -10.14 -4.21 15.31
N GLY A 175 -9.04 -4.61 15.94
CA GLY A 175 -8.93 -4.71 17.40
C GLY A 175 -9.07 -3.36 18.13
N ASP A 176 -8.66 -2.25 17.49
CA ASP A 176 -8.88 -0.89 18.00
C ASP A 176 -10.36 -0.48 17.89
N ILE A 177 -11.08 -0.96 16.88
CA ILE A 177 -12.52 -0.74 16.73
C ILE A 177 -13.29 -1.58 17.74
N ARG A 178 -13.02 -2.89 17.79
CA ARG A 178 -13.63 -3.83 18.73
C ARG A 178 -12.78 -5.10 18.79
N ARG A 179 -12.29 -5.45 19.98
CA ARG A 179 -11.69 -6.77 20.19
C ARG A 179 -12.78 -7.84 20.11
N PRO A 180 -12.58 -8.93 19.35
CA PRO A 180 -13.57 -9.97 19.24
C PRO A 180 -13.79 -10.68 20.58
N THR A 181 -15.03 -11.10 20.83
CA THR A 181 -15.35 -11.96 21.97
C THR A 181 -15.07 -13.42 21.60
N LEU A 182 -14.41 -14.13 22.50
CA LEU A 182 -14.20 -15.57 22.38
C LEU A 182 -15.15 -16.31 23.33
N ALA A 183 -16.00 -17.19 22.80
CA ALA A 183 -16.90 -17.99 23.61
C ALA A 183 -16.12 -18.96 24.56
N VAL A 184 -14.99 -19.45 24.07
CA VAL A 184 -14.01 -20.21 24.87
C VAL A 184 -12.73 -19.36 24.95
N PRO A 185 -12.30 -18.92 26.13
CA PRO A 185 -11.02 -18.22 26.30
C PRO A 185 -9.86 -19.06 25.79
N LEU A 186 -8.83 -18.41 25.23
CA LEU A 186 -7.68 -19.14 24.66
C LEU A 186 -7.00 -20.07 25.68
N ALA A 187 -6.91 -19.65 26.94
CA ALA A 187 -6.34 -20.46 28.02
C ALA A 187 -7.15 -21.73 28.34
N GLU A 188 -8.40 -21.80 27.92
CA GLU A 188 -9.29 -22.95 28.11
C GLU A 188 -9.38 -23.84 26.86
N THR A 189 -8.55 -23.58 25.85
CA THR A 189 -8.48 -24.39 24.65
C THR A 189 -8.07 -25.81 24.98
N LYS A 190 -8.86 -26.80 24.55
CA LYS A 190 -8.48 -28.21 24.65
C LYS A 190 -7.64 -28.58 23.44
N GLY A 191 -6.39 -28.97 23.66
CA GLY A 191 -5.39 -29.27 22.63
C GLY A 191 -4.35 -28.14 22.50
N PRO A 192 -3.53 -28.16 21.44
CA PRO A 192 -2.50 -27.16 21.23
C PRO A 192 -3.09 -25.76 21.04
N ILE A 193 -2.70 -24.79 21.88
CA ILE A 193 -3.20 -23.42 21.80
C ILE A 193 -2.83 -22.74 20.47
N GLU A 194 -1.74 -23.18 19.86
CA GLU A 194 -1.26 -22.72 18.55
C GLU A 194 -2.27 -22.94 17.43
N ALA A 195 -3.18 -23.94 17.60
CA ALA A 195 -4.28 -24.18 16.66
C ALA A 195 -5.28 -23.01 16.57
N ARG A 196 -5.27 -22.11 17.57
CA ARG A 196 -6.08 -20.87 17.59
C ARG A 196 -5.39 -19.69 16.90
N GLY A 197 -4.24 -19.92 16.25
CA GLY A 197 -3.48 -18.89 15.54
C GLY A 197 -2.74 -17.92 16.44
N ALA A 198 -2.25 -16.84 15.85
CA ALA A 198 -1.57 -15.76 16.56
C ALA A 198 -2.56 -14.69 17.03
N THR A 199 -2.36 -14.15 18.22
CA THR A 199 -3.15 -13.03 18.72
C THR A 199 -2.49 -11.71 18.39
N VAL A 200 -3.15 -10.86 17.61
CA VAL A 200 -2.69 -9.51 17.28
C VAL A 200 -3.75 -8.50 17.72
N ASN A 201 -3.43 -7.69 18.72
CA ASN A 201 -4.36 -6.73 19.34
C ASN A 201 -5.72 -7.34 19.75
N GLY A 202 -5.69 -8.57 20.27
CA GLY A 202 -6.88 -9.31 20.68
C GLY A 202 -7.59 -10.06 19.55
N VAL A 203 -7.15 -9.92 18.30
CA VAL A 203 -7.71 -10.59 17.11
C VAL A 203 -6.91 -11.85 16.79
N GLN A 204 -7.61 -12.97 16.55
CA GLN A 204 -6.98 -14.21 16.11
C GLN A 204 -6.66 -14.15 14.62
N VAL A 205 -5.42 -14.47 14.24
CA VAL A 205 -4.92 -14.48 12.87
C VAL A 205 -4.31 -15.83 12.57
N HIS A 206 -4.84 -16.50 11.54
CA HIS A 206 -4.37 -17.79 11.06
C HIS A 206 -3.57 -17.60 9.78
N SER A 207 -2.39 -18.19 9.67
CA SER A 207 -1.54 -18.05 8.49
C SER A 207 -1.40 -19.38 7.75
N VAL A 208 -1.74 -19.38 6.47
CA VAL A 208 -1.57 -20.51 5.55
C VAL A 208 -0.45 -20.19 4.57
N ARG A 209 0.52 -21.09 4.43
CA ARG A 209 1.65 -21.00 3.52
C ARG A 209 1.74 -22.27 2.70
N LEU A 210 1.23 -22.20 1.44
CA LEU A 210 1.16 -23.37 0.55
C LEU A 210 1.46 -22.94 -0.90
N PRO A 211 2.02 -23.85 -1.73
CA PRO A 211 2.08 -23.65 -3.17
C PRO A 211 0.68 -23.38 -3.75
N GLY A 212 0.62 -22.55 -4.79
CA GLY A 212 -0.65 -22.19 -5.45
C GLY A 212 -1.34 -20.96 -4.85
N TYR A 213 -1.09 -20.60 -3.60
CA TYR A 213 -1.44 -19.27 -3.10
C TYR A 213 -0.43 -18.22 -3.57
N VAL A 214 -0.89 -17.01 -3.79
CA VAL A 214 -0.01 -15.85 -3.99
C VAL A 214 -0.19 -14.86 -2.85
N ILE A 215 -1.36 -14.24 -2.74
CA ILE A 215 -1.75 -13.40 -1.62
C ILE A 215 -3.24 -13.58 -1.42
N GLY A 216 -3.64 -13.96 -0.22
CA GLY A 216 -5.03 -14.06 0.20
C GLY A 216 -5.22 -13.44 1.57
N LEU A 217 -6.33 -12.74 1.74
CA LEU A 217 -6.75 -12.16 3.02
C LEU A 217 -8.26 -12.40 3.16
N GLU A 218 -8.64 -12.99 4.27
CA GLU A 218 -10.05 -13.23 4.58
C GLU A 218 -10.35 -12.80 6.02
N VAL A 219 -11.50 -12.16 6.21
CA VAL A 219 -12.07 -11.89 7.54
C VAL A 219 -13.40 -12.63 7.62
N VAL A 220 -13.53 -13.50 8.59
CA VAL A 220 -14.75 -14.26 8.84
C VAL A 220 -15.42 -13.71 10.09
N PHE A 221 -16.62 -13.19 9.94
CA PHE A 221 -17.49 -12.76 11.03
C PHE A 221 -18.57 -13.81 11.28
N GLY A 222 -18.93 -14.05 12.54
CA GLY A 222 -19.97 -15.01 12.92
C GLY A 222 -21.00 -14.42 13.88
N LEU A 223 -22.26 -14.83 13.66
CA LEU A 223 -23.37 -14.74 14.60
C LEU A 223 -24.06 -16.11 14.67
N PRO A 224 -24.97 -16.38 15.61
CA PRO A 224 -25.74 -17.63 15.63
C PRO A 224 -26.41 -17.88 14.26
N ASP A 225 -26.13 -19.05 13.67
CA ASP A 225 -26.67 -19.54 12.40
C ASP A 225 -26.29 -18.75 11.14
N GLU A 226 -25.41 -17.73 11.22
CA GLU A 226 -24.97 -16.98 10.05
C GLU A 226 -23.47 -16.61 10.09
N ARG A 227 -22.86 -16.43 8.91
CA ARG A 227 -21.47 -15.99 8.73
C ARG A 227 -21.37 -15.02 7.58
N LEU A 228 -20.47 -14.04 7.75
CA LEU A 228 -20.05 -13.15 6.68
C LEU A 228 -18.56 -13.42 6.38
N HIS A 229 -18.25 -13.69 5.12
CA HIS A 229 -16.88 -13.85 4.63
C HIS A 229 -16.53 -12.67 3.73
N LEU A 230 -15.50 -11.93 4.11
CA LEU A 230 -14.87 -10.90 3.28
C LEU A 230 -13.53 -11.44 2.81
N ARG A 231 -13.42 -11.82 1.53
CA ARG A 231 -12.24 -12.50 1.01
C ARG A 231 -11.66 -11.78 -0.20
N HIS A 232 -10.35 -11.60 -0.18
CA HIS A 232 -9.54 -11.11 -1.29
C HIS A 232 -8.49 -12.15 -1.65
N GLU A 233 -8.28 -12.34 -2.96
CA GLU A 233 -7.20 -13.12 -3.51
C GLU A 233 -6.59 -12.38 -4.71
N SER A 234 -5.28 -12.41 -4.84
CA SER A 234 -4.58 -11.83 -5.98
C SER A 234 -3.61 -12.83 -6.62
N GLY A 235 -3.38 -12.66 -7.92
CA GLY A 235 -2.36 -13.39 -8.66
C GLY A 235 -0.95 -12.85 -8.42
N SER A 236 0.05 -13.48 -9.07
CA SER A 236 1.48 -13.18 -8.90
C SER A 236 1.95 -11.87 -9.54
N GLY A 237 1.13 -11.24 -10.39
CA GLY A 237 1.49 -10.02 -11.09
C GLY A 237 1.33 -8.76 -10.23
N ALA A 238 2.04 -7.69 -10.58
CA ALA A 238 1.89 -6.38 -9.94
C ALA A 238 0.67 -5.56 -10.45
N GLY A 239 -0.10 -6.11 -11.38
CA GLY A 239 -1.30 -5.48 -11.95
C GLY A 239 -2.32 -4.98 -10.92
N PRO A 240 -2.64 -5.76 -9.89
CA PRO A 240 -3.60 -5.35 -8.85
C PRO A 240 -3.26 -4.01 -8.17
N TYR A 241 -1.99 -3.66 -8.08
CA TYR A 241 -1.54 -2.43 -7.40
C TYR A 241 -1.63 -1.17 -8.28
N VAL A 242 -1.72 -1.32 -9.60
CA VAL A 242 -1.59 -0.20 -10.54
C VAL A 242 -2.73 0.80 -10.36
N GLN A 243 -3.98 0.36 -10.33
CA GLN A 243 -5.13 1.27 -10.26
C GLN A 243 -5.16 2.08 -8.97
N GLY A 244 -4.86 1.46 -7.83
CA GLY A 244 -4.77 2.18 -6.56
C GLY A 244 -3.59 3.15 -6.51
N ALA A 245 -2.45 2.80 -7.13
CA ALA A 245 -1.32 3.72 -7.23
C ALA A 245 -1.64 4.93 -8.13
N LEU A 246 -2.35 4.74 -9.25
CA LEU A 246 -2.83 5.84 -10.09
C LEU A 246 -3.83 6.74 -9.33
N LEU A 247 -4.73 6.14 -8.55
CA LEU A 247 -5.66 6.88 -7.68
C LEU A 247 -4.88 7.72 -6.65
N ALA A 248 -3.88 7.14 -5.99
CA ALA A 248 -3.02 7.84 -5.03
C ALA A 248 -2.32 9.05 -5.66
N ILE A 249 -1.75 8.89 -6.86
CA ILE A 249 -1.10 9.98 -7.62
C ILE A 249 -2.10 11.13 -7.86
N ARG A 250 -3.31 10.83 -8.30
CA ARG A 250 -4.35 11.83 -8.60
C ARG A 250 -4.84 12.59 -7.37
N LYS A 251 -4.84 11.94 -6.21
CA LYS A 251 -5.48 12.46 -5.00
C LYS A 251 -4.51 13.10 -4.00
N VAL A 252 -3.23 12.76 -4.04
CA VAL A 252 -2.24 13.23 -3.05
C VAL A 252 -2.09 14.76 -3.06
N GLY A 253 -2.32 15.42 -4.19
CA GLY A 253 -2.26 16.87 -4.31
C GLY A 253 -3.31 17.63 -3.49
N GLY A 254 -4.42 16.98 -3.12
CA GLY A 254 -5.46 17.54 -2.25
C GLY A 254 -5.18 17.41 -0.74
N LEU A 255 -4.06 16.79 -0.36
CA LEU A 255 -3.69 16.53 1.02
C LEU A 255 -2.66 17.52 1.54
N VAL A 256 -2.60 17.70 2.87
CA VAL A 256 -1.53 18.39 3.58
C VAL A 256 -1.10 17.54 4.78
N GLY A 257 0.21 17.29 4.90
CA GLY A 257 0.74 16.38 5.91
C GLY A 257 0.73 14.93 5.45
N LEU A 258 1.02 14.02 6.37
CA LEU A 258 1.05 12.59 6.13
C LEU A 258 -0.33 11.96 6.37
N HIS A 259 -0.76 11.15 5.41
CA HIS A 259 -1.93 10.28 5.48
C HIS A 259 -1.49 8.83 5.26
N ARG A 260 -2.11 7.87 5.96
CA ARG A 260 -1.72 6.45 5.93
C ARG A 260 -2.88 5.57 5.49
N GLY A 261 -2.71 4.92 4.35
CA GLY A 261 -3.70 4.02 3.74
C GLY A 261 -4.43 4.66 2.58
N LEU A 262 -4.68 3.87 1.53
CA LEU A 262 -5.36 4.34 0.32
C LEU A 262 -6.82 4.75 0.58
N GLY A 263 -7.43 4.18 1.62
CA GLY A 263 -8.80 4.50 2.04
C GLY A 263 -9.03 5.96 2.42
N GLU A 264 -7.95 6.70 2.80
CA GLU A 264 -7.99 8.13 3.15
C GLU A 264 -8.38 9.04 1.96
N VAL A 265 -8.19 8.57 0.73
CA VAL A 265 -8.44 9.35 -0.48
C VAL A 265 -9.61 8.82 -1.31
N ILE A 266 -10.31 7.80 -0.81
CA ILE A 266 -11.51 7.24 -1.44
C ILE A 266 -12.75 7.92 -0.86
N ASP A 267 -13.60 8.43 -1.75
CA ASP A 267 -14.94 8.86 -1.36
C ASP A 267 -15.85 7.64 -1.15
N TRP A 268 -16.06 7.29 0.11
CA TRP A 268 -16.92 6.17 0.52
C TRP A 268 -18.41 6.50 0.50
N THR A 269 -18.78 7.76 0.29
CA THR A 269 -20.18 8.22 0.30
C THR A 269 -20.80 8.25 -1.10
N GLY A 270 -19.96 8.16 -2.15
CA GLY A 270 -20.39 8.22 -3.54
C GLY A 270 -20.88 9.62 -3.97
N SER A 271 -20.57 10.65 -3.19
CA SER A 271 -20.99 12.03 -3.44
C SER A 271 -20.10 12.80 -4.42
N GLY A 272 -19.05 12.16 -4.95
CA GLY A 272 -18.09 12.75 -5.88
C GLY A 272 -17.95 11.90 -7.15
N THR A 273 -18.66 12.24 -8.18
CA THR A 273 -18.34 11.89 -9.58
C THR A 273 -17.60 13.05 -10.23
#